data_da8f9f32f0d193676e7673d9636705dd
#
_entry.id   da8f9f32f0d193676e7673d9636705dd
#
_cell.length_a   1.000
_cell.length_b   1.000
_cell.length_c   1.000
_cell.angle_alpha   90.00
_cell.angle_beta   90.00
_cell.angle_gamma   90.00
#
_symmetry.space_group_name_H-M   'P 1'
#
loop_
_entity.id
_entity.type
_entity.pdbx_description
1 polymer ?
#
loop_
_entity_poly.entity_id
_entity_poly.type
_entity_poly.pdbx_seq_one_letter_code
_entity_poly.pdbx_strand_id
1 'polypeptide(L)' 'MARTEIRIEDPLVIMFRDHAGEIITRIHRPKDFDHTHYGILVCDLVRHIARAVKVNENDVWEVVEKERANPTSGVRSAS' A
#
# COMPACT_ATOMS: atom_id res chain seq x y z
N MET A 1 -3.54 24.94 -19.28
CA MET A 1 -2.85 23.85 -18.56
C MET A 1 -3.63 22.57 -18.72
N ALA A 2 -2.98 21.52 -19.18
CA ALA A 2 -3.66 20.24 -19.34
C ALA A 2 -3.97 19.64 -17.99
N ARG A 3 -5.18 19.13 -17.83
CA ARG A 3 -5.63 18.47 -16.61
C ARG A 3 -5.66 16.97 -16.87
N THR A 4 -4.95 16.22 -16.08
CA THR A 4 -4.96 14.76 -16.18
C THR A 4 -6.15 14.22 -15.39
N GLU A 5 -7.04 13.51 -16.07
CA GLU A 5 -8.10 12.77 -15.40
C GLU A 5 -7.61 11.39 -15.08
N ILE A 6 -7.80 10.98 -13.84
CA ILE A 6 -7.47 9.63 -13.39
C ILE A 6 -8.77 8.85 -13.23
N ARG A 7 -8.88 7.77 -13.97
CA ARG A 7 -10.01 6.84 -13.84
C ARG A 7 -9.55 5.60 -13.09
N ILE A 8 -10.33 5.20 -12.11
CA ILE A 8 -10.05 3.97 -11.36
C ILE A 8 -10.90 2.87 -11.98
N GLU A 9 -10.28 2.06 -12.81
CA GLU A 9 -10.97 0.98 -13.53
C GLU A 9 -10.69 -0.39 -12.91
N ASP A 10 -9.49 -0.60 -12.42
CA ASP A 10 -9.06 -1.91 -11.92
C ASP A 10 -8.15 -1.74 -10.70
N PRO A 11 -8.70 -1.31 -9.56
CA PRO A 11 -7.87 -1.10 -8.38
C PRO A 11 -7.37 -2.44 -7.83
N LEU A 12 -6.06 -2.56 -7.65
CA LEU A 12 -5.42 -3.77 -7.14
C LEU A 12 -5.43 -3.82 -5.62
N VAL A 13 -5.19 -2.67 -4.99
CA VAL A 13 -5.16 -2.54 -3.53
C VAL A 13 -5.79 -1.21 -3.17
N ILE A 14 -6.70 -1.24 -2.22
CA ILE A 14 -7.27 -0.03 -1.64
C ILE A 14 -7.03 -0.08 -0.14
N MET A 15 -6.38 0.95 0.40
CA MET A 15 -6.23 1.12 1.83
C MET A 15 -6.88 2.44 2.23
N PHE A 16 -7.65 2.40 3.30
CA PHE A 16 -8.31 3.61 3.79
C PHE A 16 -8.46 3.55 5.30
N ARG A 17 -8.68 4.72 5.88
CA ARG A 17 -8.96 4.85 7.29
C ARG A 17 -10.48 5.02 7.45
N ASP A 18 -11.09 4.18 8.28
CA ASP A 18 -12.52 4.28 8.53
C ASP A 18 -12.80 5.40 9.55
N HIS A 19 -14.07 5.61 9.87
CA HIS A 19 -14.47 6.67 10.80
C HIS A 19 -13.98 6.44 12.24
N ALA A 20 -13.60 5.21 12.58
CA ALA A 20 -13.01 4.89 13.89
C ALA A 20 -11.48 5.03 13.88
N GLY A 21 -10.88 5.39 12.74
CA GLY A 21 -9.45 5.55 12.60
C GLY A 21 -8.70 4.25 12.31
N GLU A 22 -9.38 3.16 12.06
CA GLU A 22 -8.74 1.89 11.73
C GLU A 22 -8.38 1.82 10.24
N ILE A 23 -7.27 1.17 9.94
CA ILE A 23 -6.83 0.94 8.55
C ILE A 23 -7.53 -0.30 8.01
N ILE A 24 -8.26 -0.12 6.93
CA ILE A 24 -8.95 -1.20 6.23
C ILE A 24 -8.30 -1.39 4.86
N THR A 25 -8.04 -2.64 4.51
CA THR A 25 -7.40 -2.97 3.24
C THR A 25 -8.30 -3.89 2.43
N ARG A 26 -8.46 -3.56 1.15
CA ARG A 26 -9.16 -4.43 0.19
C ARG A 26 -8.17 -4.83 -0.89
N ILE A 27 -8.10 -6.11 -1.17
CA ILE A 27 -7.24 -6.67 -2.21
C ILE A 27 -8.12 -7.23 -3.33
N HIS A 28 -7.92 -6.73 -4.54
CA HIS A 28 -8.50 -7.32 -5.73
C HIS A 28 -7.53 -8.39 -6.26
N ARG A 29 -8.04 -9.56 -6.63
CA ARG A 29 -7.21 -10.69 -7.04
C ARG A 29 -7.49 -11.09 -8.48
N PRO A 30 -6.91 -10.38 -9.48
CA PRO A 30 -6.98 -10.83 -10.88
C PRO A 30 -6.29 -12.19 -11.01
N LYS A 31 -6.75 -12.99 -11.98
CA LYS A 31 -6.22 -14.34 -12.18
C LYS A 31 -4.73 -14.38 -12.50
N ASP A 32 -4.23 -13.35 -13.16
CA ASP A 32 -2.82 -13.25 -13.58
C ASP A 32 -1.91 -12.60 -12.54
N PHE A 33 -2.46 -12.20 -11.38
CA PHE A 33 -1.67 -11.62 -10.28
C PHE A 33 -1.43 -12.66 -9.20
N ASP A 34 -0.16 -12.94 -8.92
CA ASP A 34 0.26 -13.81 -7.83
C ASP A 34 1.03 -13.02 -6.77
N HIS A 35 1.57 -13.73 -5.76
CA HIS A 35 2.31 -13.09 -4.68
C HIS A 35 3.54 -12.33 -5.17
N THR A 36 4.15 -12.74 -6.28
CA THR A 36 5.29 -12.05 -6.86
C THR A 36 4.90 -10.66 -7.34
N HIS A 37 3.75 -10.55 -8.03
CA HIS A 37 3.24 -9.27 -8.49
C HIS A 37 2.94 -8.34 -7.31
N TYR A 38 2.32 -8.87 -6.26
CA TYR A 38 2.02 -8.06 -5.07
C TYR A 38 3.29 -7.66 -4.32
N GLY A 39 4.33 -8.49 -4.30
CA GLY A 39 5.61 -8.13 -3.72
C GLY A 39 6.25 -6.94 -4.45
N ILE A 40 6.21 -6.96 -5.77
CA ILE A 40 6.71 -5.84 -6.59
C ILE A 40 5.90 -4.57 -6.30
N LEU A 41 4.58 -4.71 -6.22
CA LEU A 41 3.69 -3.58 -5.94
C LEU A 41 3.99 -2.97 -4.57
N VAL A 42 4.30 -3.78 -3.57
CA VAL A 42 4.68 -3.28 -2.24
C VAL A 42 5.98 -2.48 -2.32
N CYS A 43 6.96 -2.94 -3.08
CA CYS A 43 8.21 -2.19 -3.28
C CYS A 43 7.96 -0.84 -3.93
N ASP A 44 7.12 -0.81 -4.96
CA ASP A 44 6.73 0.45 -5.61
C ASP A 44 6.01 1.38 -4.63
N LEU A 45 5.14 0.84 -3.81
CA LEU A 45 4.42 1.62 -2.80
C LEU A 45 5.38 2.29 -1.83
N VAL A 46 6.39 1.57 -1.35
CA VAL A 46 7.40 2.14 -0.45
C VAL A 46 8.11 3.33 -1.10
N ARG A 47 8.47 3.21 -2.38
CA ARG A 47 9.10 4.32 -3.11
C ARG A 47 8.19 5.52 -3.22
N HIS A 48 6.91 5.30 -3.54
CA HIS A 48 5.92 6.37 -3.63
C HIS A 48 5.71 7.06 -2.28
N ILE A 49 5.64 6.28 -1.21
CA ILE A 49 5.49 6.83 0.15
C ILE A 49 6.70 7.70 0.50
N ALA A 50 7.91 7.20 0.28
CA ALA A 50 9.13 7.94 0.59
C ALA A 50 9.17 9.28 -0.13
N ARG A 51 8.78 9.31 -1.41
CA ARG A 51 8.69 10.56 -2.18
C ARG A 51 7.62 11.50 -1.64
N ALA A 52 6.45 10.96 -1.31
CA ALA A 52 5.32 11.75 -0.83
C ALA A 52 5.62 12.44 0.51
N VAL A 53 6.30 11.73 1.42
CA VAL A 53 6.63 12.27 2.74
C VAL A 53 8.04 12.85 2.81
N LYS A 54 8.76 12.84 1.69
CA LYS A 54 10.09 13.46 1.53
C LYS A 54 11.13 12.90 2.50
N VAL A 55 11.22 11.58 2.54
CA VAL A 55 12.25 10.88 3.31
C VAL A 55 13.01 9.94 2.38
N ASN A 56 14.14 9.41 2.85
CA ASN A 56 14.87 8.39 2.12
C ASN A 56 14.08 7.08 2.13
N GLU A 57 14.11 6.36 1.01
CA GLU A 57 13.44 5.07 0.89
C GLU A 57 13.85 4.10 1.99
N ASN A 58 15.13 4.10 2.36
CA ASN A 58 15.65 3.22 3.39
C ASN A 58 15.03 3.49 4.77
N ASP A 59 14.63 4.73 5.05
CA ASP A 59 13.96 5.06 6.31
C ASP A 59 12.61 4.35 6.40
N VAL A 60 11.90 4.26 5.29
CA VAL A 60 10.62 3.54 5.23
C VAL A 60 10.86 2.05 5.40
N TRP A 61 11.85 1.48 4.70
CA TRP A 61 12.19 0.06 4.83
C TRP A 61 12.57 -0.32 6.26
N GLU A 62 13.27 0.55 6.95
CA GLU A 62 13.65 0.31 8.34
C GLU A 62 12.42 0.12 9.23
N VAL A 63 11.40 0.95 9.05
CA VAL A 63 10.14 0.82 9.78
C VAL A 63 9.42 -0.47 9.37
N VAL A 64 9.41 -0.80 8.08
CA VAL A 64 8.80 -2.03 7.57
C VAL A 64 9.43 -3.25 8.23
N GLU A 65 10.75 -3.30 8.32
CA GLU A 65 11.45 -4.44 8.93
C GLU A 65 11.15 -4.55 10.43
N LYS A 66 11.10 -3.44 11.14
CA LYS A 66 10.73 -3.43 12.55
C LYS A 66 9.31 -3.92 12.78
N GLU A 67 8.38 -3.43 11.97
CA GLU A 67 6.98 -3.82 12.06
C GLU A 67 6.78 -5.29 11.71
N ARG A 68 7.50 -5.78 10.70
CA ARG A 68 7.48 -7.20 10.32
C ARG A 68 7.96 -8.09 11.45
N ALA A 69 9.02 -7.70 12.14
CA ALA A 69 9.58 -8.47 13.25
C ALA A 69 8.71 -8.43 14.49
N ASN A 70 8.00 -7.32 14.71
CA ASN A 70 7.18 -7.12 15.91
C ASN A 70 5.95 -6.27 15.56
N PRO A 71 4.90 -6.88 14.99
CA PRO A 71 3.73 -6.14 14.53
C PRO A 71 3.03 -5.38 15.66
N THR A 72 2.75 -4.11 15.41
CA THR A 72 2.04 -3.24 16.35
C THR A 72 0.61 -2.98 15.94
N SER A 73 0.25 -3.27 14.68
CA SER A 73 -1.10 -3.07 14.17
C SER A 73 -1.78 -4.39 13.86
N GLY A 74 -3.09 -4.46 14.06
CA GLY A 74 -3.88 -5.59 13.62
C GLY A 74 -4.11 -5.54 12.11
N VAL A 75 -4.39 -6.71 11.53
CA VAL A 75 -4.72 -6.81 10.10
C VAL A 75 -6.23 -6.86 9.96
N ARG A 76 -6.79 -5.93 9.16
CA ARG A 76 -8.20 -5.93 8.82
C ARG A 76 -8.38 -5.96 7.31
N SER A 77 -9.23 -6.86 6.87
CA SER A 77 -9.51 -7.04 5.45
C SER A 77 -11.00 -6.88 5.19
N ALA A 78 -11.33 -6.07 4.18
CA ALA A 78 -12.70 -5.84 3.75
C ALA A 78 -13.06 -6.61 2.46
N SER A 79 -12.16 -7.46 1.99
CA SER A 79 -12.40 -8.25 0.78
C SER A 79 -12.87 -9.66 1.10
#